data_4391b4a6c384d684f3b9eb68d66bb633
#
_entry.id   4391b4a6c384d684f3b9eb68d66bb633
#
_cell.length_a   1.000
_cell.length_b   1.000
_cell.length_c   1.000
_cell.angle_alpha   90.00
_cell.angle_beta   90.00
_cell.angle_gamma   90.00
#
_symmetry.space_group_name_H-M   'P 1'
#
loop_
_entity.id
_entity.type
_entity.pdbx_description
1 polymer ?
#
loop_
_entity_poly.entity_id
_entity_poly.type
_entity_poly.pdbx_seq_one_letter_code
_entity_poly.pdbx_strand_id
1 'polypeptide(L)'
;TGNNTIFGLAYDKVPDCGIPVACDLSSSILGRKYDVTDYALIYAGAQKNIAPAGVTIVIVRKDMLKPMDICPKMLNYQTHIGGENMFNTPPVFPIYMGYENLKYMKAQGGVDAYDKINHEKAAMLYDFIDNSSLYKNNVNPKYRSIMNVPFVTPSKDLDAKFVKEAADNGLVNIKGHKLVGGMRASIYNGMPLEGVKALIEFMKKFETENK
;
A
#
# COMPACT_ATOMS: atom_id res chain seq x y z
N THR A 1 9.03 -2.32 7.49
CA THR A 1 7.87 -2.40 6.60
C THR A 1 8.31 -2.57 5.16
N GLY A 2 7.66 -3.47 4.40
CA GLY A 2 7.97 -3.69 2.99
C GLY A 2 7.48 -2.57 2.07
N ASN A 3 6.43 -1.85 2.49
CA ASN A 3 5.95 -0.63 1.85
C ASN A 3 5.44 0.35 2.91
N ASN A 4 5.94 1.57 2.90
CA ASN A 4 5.51 2.63 3.81
C ASN A 4 4.46 3.52 3.13
N THR A 5 3.23 3.47 3.62
CA THR A 5 2.09 4.24 3.10
C THR A 5 2.28 5.76 3.19
N ILE A 6 2.99 6.23 4.23
CA ILE A 6 3.11 7.66 4.55
C ILE A 6 4.18 8.33 3.68
N PHE A 7 5.35 7.71 3.63
CA PHE A 7 6.51 8.27 2.94
C PHE A 7 6.67 7.78 1.51
N GLY A 8 5.87 6.81 1.07
CA GLY A 8 5.97 6.23 -0.28
C GLY A 8 7.26 5.45 -0.52
N LEU A 9 7.79 4.83 0.54
CA LEU A 9 9.02 4.04 0.50
C LEU A 9 8.71 2.56 0.40
N ALA A 10 9.46 1.84 -0.42
CA ALA A 10 9.40 0.38 -0.51
C ALA A 10 10.81 -0.21 -0.65
N TYR A 11 10.97 -1.44 -0.21
CA TYR A 11 12.19 -2.22 -0.41
C TYR A 11 11.92 -3.34 -1.40
N ASP A 12 12.81 -3.50 -2.36
CA ASP A 12 12.71 -4.57 -3.36
C ASP A 12 13.22 -5.91 -2.83
N LYS A 13 14.17 -5.87 -1.90
CA LYS A 13 14.78 -7.05 -1.30
C LYS A 13 14.74 -6.96 0.21
N VAL A 14 14.54 -8.12 0.84
CA VAL A 14 14.68 -8.24 2.29
C VAL A 14 16.15 -7.96 2.66
N PRO A 15 16.42 -7.07 3.62
CA PRO A 15 17.79 -6.84 4.07
C PRO A 15 18.34 -8.11 4.74
N ASP A 16 19.55 -8.49 4.37
CA ASP A 16 20.28 -9.53 5.07
C ASP A 16 20.86 -8.95 6.38
N CYS A 17 20.18 -9.25 7.47
CA CYS A 17 20.56 -8.75 8.80
C CYS A 17 21.14 -9.87 9.69
N GLY A 18 21.26 -11.10 9.20
CA GLY A 18 21.66 -12.26 9.99
C GLY A 18 20.66 -12.67 11.09
N ILE A 19 19.47 -12.05 11.11
CA ILE A 19 18.40 -12.33 12.09
C ILE A 19 17.04 -12.49 11.36
N PRO A 20 16.05 -13.15 11.99
CA PRO A 20 14.70 -13.27 11.41
C PRO A 20 14.05 -11.92 11.17
N VAL A 21 13.51 -11.71 9.96
CA VAL A 21 12.86 -10.46 9.56
C VAL A 21 11.35 -10.58 9.68
N ALA A 22 10.75 -9.64 10.42
CA ALA A 22 9.30 -9.44 10.44
C ALA A 22 8.93 -8.26 9.53
N CYS A 23 7.89 -8.38 8.74
CA CYS A 23 7.50 -7.39 7.75
C CYS A 23 6.03 -7.03 7.79
N ASP A 24 5.73 -5.73 7.81
CA ASP A 24 4.41 -5.18 7.54
C ASP A 24 4.24 -5.01 6.01
N LEU A 25 3.32 -5.77 5.43
CA LEU A 25 2.93 -5.66 4.03
C LEU A 25 1.51 -5.08 3.84
N SER A 26 0.93 -4.44 4.85
CA SER A 26 -0.45 -3.92 4.79
C SER A 26 -0.74 -3.08 3.55
N SER A 27 0.23 -2.33 3.03
CA SER A 27 0.02 -1.47 1.87
C SER A 27 0.51 -2.04 0.54
N SER A 28 1.02 -3.27 0.51
CA SER A 28 1.56 -3.85 -0.72
C SER A 28 1.29 -5.34 -0.91
N ILE A 29 0.72 -6.02 0.09
CA ILE A 29 0.32 -7.42 -0.05
C ILE A 29 -0.60 -7.59 -1.26
N LEU A 30 -0.38 -8.64 -2.06
CA LEU A 30 -1.08 -8.91 -3.33
C LEU A 30 -0.96 -7.81 -4.40
N GLY A 31 -0.18 -6.76 -4.15
CA GLY A 31 0.09 -5.71 -5.14
C GLY A 31 1.33 -5.98 -5.97
N ARG A 32 2.21 -6.84 -5.48
CA ARG A 32 3.40 -7.35 -6.18
C ARG A 32 3.75 -8.74 -5.66
N LYS A 33 4.65 -9.42 -6.36
CA LYS A 33 5.18 -10.71 -5.91
C LYS A 33 6.10 -10.54 -4.70
N TYR A 34 5.92 -11.42 -3.73
CA TYR A 34 6.82 -11.59 -2.58
C TYR A 34 7.13 -13.05 -2.39
N ASP A 35 8.40 -13.39 -2.16
CA ASP A 35 8.74 -14.70 -1.65
C ASP A 35 8.52 -14.70 -0.14
N VAL A 36 7.50 -15.42 0.31
CA VAL A 36 7.15 -15.46 1.72
C VAL A 36 8.22 -16.15 2.57
N THR A 37 9.08 -16.95 1.94
CA THR A 37 10.16 -17.67 2.63
C THR A 37 11.32 -16.76 3.05
N ASP A 38 11.42 -15.55 2.45
CA ASP A 38 12.39 -14.52 2.85
C ASP A 38 12.11 -13.93 4.23
N TYR A 39 10.92 -14.19 4.80
CA TYR A 39 10.47 -13.59 6.04
C TYR A 39 10.24 -14.62 7.14
N ALA A 40 10.52 -14.25 8.37
CA ALA A 40 10.13 -15.01 9.53
C ALA A 40 8.66 -14.79 9.90
N LEU A 41 8.18 -13.56 9.66
CA LEU A 41 6.80 -13.17 9.88
C LEU A 41 6.41 -12.05 8.90
N ILE A 42 5.23 -12.22 8.30
CA ILE A 42 4.55 -11.17 7.55
C ILE A 42 3.22 -10.90 8.25
N TYR A 43 2.85 -9.63 8.40
CA TYR A 43 1.48 -9.26 8.74
C TYR A 43 0.97 -8.18 7.78
N ALA A 44 -0.33 -8.18 7.57
CA ALA A 44 -0.98 -7.25 6.65
C ALA A 44 -2.43 -6.98 7.07
N GLY A 45 -2.75 -5.73 7.38
CA GLY A 45 -4.13 -5.28 7.49
C GLY A 45 -4.82 -5.34 6.13
N ALA A 46 -6.01 -5.95 6.09
CA ALA A 46 -6.71 -6.25 4.83
C ALA A 46 -7.25 -5.02 4.09
N GLN A 47 -7.45 -3.88 4.79
CA GLN A 47 -8.23 -2.72 4.35
C GLN A 47 -7.69 -1.95 3.14
N LYS A 48 -6.60 -2.37 2.54
CA LYS A 48 -6.01 -1.69 1.36
C LYS A 48 -6.20 -2.50 0.08
N ASN A 49 -5.70 -3.74 0.04
CA ASN A 49 -5.75 -4.57 -1.17
C ASN A 49 -6.64 -5.81 -1.05
N ILE A 50 -7.14 -6.16 0.14
CA ILE A 50 -7.77 -7.47 0.34
C ILE A 50 -9.26 -7.36 0.65
N ALA A 51 -9.64 -6.58 1.69
CA ALA A 51 -10.98 -6.57 2.24
C ALA A 51 -11.28 -5.23 2.94
N PRO A 52 -12.51 -4.99 3.39
CA PRO A 52 -12.78 -3.93 4.38
C PRO A 52 -11.97 -4.11 5.66
N ALA A 53 -11.85 -3.04 6.47
CA ALA A 53 -11.16 -3.08 7.75
C ALA A 53 -11.78 -4.13 8.69
N GLY A 54 -10.93 -4.73 9.54
CA GLY A 54 -11.34 -5.71 10.57
C GLY A 54 -10.62 -7.05 10.47
N VAL A 55 -9.87 -7.31 9.40
CA VAL A 55 -9.07 -8.52 9.22
C VAL A 55 -7.59 -8.17 9.13
N THR A 56 -6.75 -8.95 9.79
CA THR A 56 -5.30 -8.93 9.60
C THR A 56 -4.83 -10.33 9.20
N ILE A 57 -4.10 -10.40 8.11
CA ILE A 57 -3.45 -11.63 7.67
C ILE A 57 -2.08 -11.72 8.33
N VAL A 58 -1.76 -12.88 8.88
CA VAL A 58 -0.44 -13.20 9.44
C VAL A 58 0.09 -14.46 8.78
N ILE A 59 1.29 -14.38 8.25
CA ILE A 59 2.04 -15.51 7.72
C ILE A 59 3.29 -15.62 8.59
N VAL A 60 3.43 -16.72 9.30
CA VAL A 60 4.53 -16.91 10.25
C VAL A 60 5.21 -18.27 10.04
N ARG A 61 6.52 -18.28 10.06
CA ARG A 61 7.34 -19.48 10.00
C ARG A 61 7.11 -20.33 11.24
N LYS A 62 6.90 -21.64 11.09
CA LYS A 62 6.52 -22.53 12.20
C LYS A 62 7.55 -22.57 13.34
N ASP A 63 8.84 -22.47 13.03
CA ASP A 63 9.92 -22.45 14.03
C ASP A 63 9.95 -21.19 14.89
N MET A 64 9.23 -20.13 14.46
CA MET A 64 9.08 -18.87 15.21
C MET A 64 7.91 -18.91 16.20
N LEU A 65 7.08 -19.93 16.18
CA LEU A 65 5.92 -20.12 17.07
C LEU A 65 6.35 -20.63 18.45
N LYS A 66 7.21 -19.91 19.12
CA LYS A 66 7.66 -20.28 20.47
C LYS A 66 6.81 -19.54 21.50
N PRO A 67 6.21 -20.27 22.47
CA PRO A 67 5.50 -19.61 23.56
C PRO A 67 6.49 -18.81 24.41
N MET A 68 6.02 -17.66 24.89
CA MET A 68 6.72 -16.86 25.87
C MET A 68 5.83 -16.76 27.12
N ASP A 69 6.33 -17.13 28.27
CA ASP A 69 5.54 -17.18 29.53
C ASP A 69 4.92 -15.82 29.89
N ILE A 70 5.62 -14.72 29.55
CA ILE A 70 5.14 -13.36 29.79
C ILE A 70 4.10 -12.90 28.74
N CYS A 71 3.93 -13.63 27.62
CA CYS A 71 3.07 -13.21 26.53
C CYS A 71 1.59 -13.36 26.89
N PRO A 72 0.78 -12.28 26.89
CA PRO A 72 -0.65 -12.40 27.04
C PRO A 72 -1.24 -13.36 26.01
N LYS A 73 -2.26 -14.12 26.42
CA LYS A 73 -2.88 -15.18 25.59
C LYS A 73 -3.26 -14.69 24.18
N MET A 74 -3.82 -13.48 24.07
CA MET A 74 -4.23 -12.91 22.80
C MET A 74 -3.07 -12.47 21.88
N LEU A 75 -1.88 -12.26 22.42
CA LEU A 75 -0.68 -11.89 21.66
C LEU A 75 0.16 -13.11 21.26
N ASN A 76 -0.26 -14.33 21.66
CA ASN A 76 0.41 -15.55 21.32
C ASN A 76 -0.23 -16.20 20.08
N TYR A 77 0.50 -16.29 19.00
CA TYR A 77 0.01 -16.90 17.75
C TYR A 77 -0.43 -18.37 17.90
N GLN A 78 0.15 -19.13 18.83
CA GLN A 78 -0.29 -20.50 19.09
C GLN A 78 -1.74 -20.57 19.58
N THR A 79 -2.21 -19.55 20.32
CA THR A 79 -3.60 -19.45 20.75
C THR A 79 -4.55 -19.36 19.53
N HIS A 80 -4.19 -18.57 18.55
CA HIS A 80 -4.99 -18.40 17.33
C HIS A 80 -4.96 -19.66 16.46
N ILE A 81 -3.80 -20.28 16.30
CA ILE A 81 -3.65 -21.51 15.53
C ILE A 81 -4.42 -22.67 16.19
N GLY A 82 -4.32 -22.83 17.51
CA GLY A 82 -5.05 -23.85 18.26
C GLY A 82 -6.58 -23.68 18.23
N GLY A 83 -7.06 -22.44 18.00
CA GLY A 83 -8.47 -22.12 17.78
C GLY A 83 -8.88 -22.09 16.31
N GLU A 84 -8.08 -22.64 15.39
CA GLU A 84 -8.35 -22.62 13.93
C GLU A 84 -8.64 -21.21 13.40
N ASN A 85 -7.93 -20.21 13.93
CA ASN A 85 -8.10 -18.78 13.68
C ASN A 85 -9.46 -18.19 14.14
N MET A 86 -10.26 -18.95 14.88
CA MET A 86 -11.56 -18.55 15.40
C MET A 86 -11.60 -18.56 16.93
N PHE A 87 -10.48 -18.28 17.58
CA PHE A 87 -10.41 -18.18 19.05
C PHE A 87 -11.42 -17.16 19.61
N ASN A 88 -11.68 -16.09 18.86
CA ASN A 88 -12.79 -15.17 19.08
C ASN A 88 -13.76 -15.21 17.90
N THR A 89 -14.95 -14.64 18.06
CA THR A 89 -15.90 -14.46 16.96
C THR A 89 -15.25 -13.71 15.81
N PRO A 90 -15.18 -14.30 14.60
CA PRO A 90 -14.52 -13.72 13.46
C PRO A 90 -15.33 -12.54 12.87
N PRO A 91 -14.68 -11.55 12.25
CA PRO A 91 -15.35 -10.48 11.51
C PRO A 91 -15.86 -11.02 10.16
N VAL A 92 -17.03 -11.66 10.18
CA VAL A 92 -17.57 -12.45 9.05
C VAL A 92 -17.67 -11.63 7.75
N PHE A 93 -18.19 -10.40 7.81
CA PHE A 93 -18.36 -9.59 6.61
C PHE A 93 -17.03 -9.23 5.93
N PRO A 94 -16.01 -8.71 6.60
CA PRO A 94 -14.70 -8.49 5.97
C PRO A 94 -14.05 -9.77 5.42
N ILE A 95 -14.22 -10.91 6.09
CA ILE A 95 -13.70 -12.19 5.61
C ILE A 95 -14.41 -12.61 4.31
N TYR A 96 -15.74 -12.51 4.27
CA TYR A 96 -16.53 -12.80 3.08
C TYR A 96 -16.14 -11.88 1.90
N MET A 97 -16.03 -10.58 2.13
CA MET A 97 -15.60 -9.63 1.11
C MET A 97 -14.18 -9.90 0.62
N GLY A 98 -13.29 -10.29 1.54
CA GLY A 98 -11.93 -10.71 1.17
C GLY A 98 -11.93 -11.96 0.29
N TYR A 99 -12.76 -12.93 0.60
CA TYR A 99 -12.92 -14.14 -0.22
C TYR A 99 -13.40 -13.80 -1.64
N GLU A 100 -14.43 -12.97 -1.80
CA GLU A 100 -14.93 -12.57 -3.10
C GLU A 100 -13.89 -11.74 -3.89
N ASN A 101 -13.19 -10.82 -3.23
CA ASN A 101 -12.10 -10.08 -3.87
C ASN A 101 -10.95 -10.99 -4.34
N LEU A 102 -10.56 -11.97 -3.53
CA LEU A 102 -9.50 -12.92 -3.91
C LEU A 102 -9.94 -13.79 -5.10
N LYS A 103 -11.20 -14.20 -5.17
CA LYS A 103 -11.76 -14.89 -6.36
C LYS A 103 -11.68 -14.01 -7.60
N TYR A 104 -12.12 -12.75 -7.46
CA TYR A 104 -12.03 -11.77 -8.53
C TYR A 104 -10.59 -11.57 -9.00
N MET A 105 -9.67 -11.31 -8.09
CA MET A 105 -8.25 -11.14 -8.41
C MET A 105 -7.68 -12.36 -9.12
N LYS A 106 -8.02 -13.57 -8.66
CA LYS A 106 -7.58 -14.82 -9.30
C LYS A 106 -8.09 -14.92 -10.75
N ALA A 107 -9.36 -14.56 -10.99
CA ALA A 107 -9.95 -14.55 -12.32
C ALA A 107 -9.31 -13.51 -13.27
N GLN A 108 -8.75 -12.42 -12.71
CA GLN A 108 -8.03 -11.38 -13.47
C GLN A 108 -6.55 -11.71 -13.72
N GLY A 109 -6.10 -12.93 -13.45
CA GLY A 109 -4.71 -13.36 -13.66
C GLY A 109 -3.84 -13.35 -12.41
N GLY A 110 -4.42 -13.13 -11.24
CA GLY A 110 -3.74 -13.22 -9.94
C GLY A 110 -2.68 -12.13 -9.73
N VAL A 111 -1.77 -12.40 -8.80
CA VAL A 111 -0.74 -11.43 -8.39
C VAL A 111 0.16 -11.01 -9.55
N ASP A 112 0.40 -11.90 -10.52
CA ASP A 112 1.25 -11.61 -11.68
C ASP A 112 0.68 -10.49 -12.55
N ALA A 113 -0.62 -10.51 -12.79
CA ALA A 113 -1.30 -9.47 -13.55
C ALA A 113 -1.33 -8.14 -12.78
N TYR A 114 -1.62 -8.20 -11.49
CA TYR A 114 -1.64 -7.00 -10.63
C TYR A 114 -0.25 -6.38 -10.46
N ASP A 115 0.79 -7.17 -10.30
CA ASP A 115 2.19 -6.70 -10.23
C ASP A 115 2.54 -5.87 -11.47
N LYS A 116 2.24 -6.40 -12.66
CA LYS A 116 2.47 -5.70 -13.93
C LYS A 116 1.70 -4.38 -14.03
N ILE A 117 0.38 -4.42 -13.76
CA ILE A 117 -0.47 -3.21 -13.84
C ILE A 117 -0.05 -2.16 -12.80
N ASN A 118 0.31 -2.58 -11.59
CA ASN A 118 0.73 -1.64 -10.54
C ASN A 118 2.07 -0.97 -10.87
N HIS A 119 3.01 -1.69 -11.46
CA HIS A 119 4.24 -1.09 -11.96
C HIS A 119 3.96 -0.11 -13.10
N GLU A 120 3.08 -0.43 -14.03
CA GLU A 120 2.66 0.48 -15.11
C GLU A 120 2.04 1.77 -14.57
N LYS A 121 1.09 1.66 -13.64
CA LYS A 121 0.46 2.82 -12.98
C LYS A 121 1.49 3.70 -12.28
N ALA A 122 2.39 3.09 -11.51
CA ALA A 122 3.41 3.82 -10.77
C ALA A 122 4.42 4.49 -11.70
N ALA A 123 4.92 3.78 -12.70
CA ALA A 123 5.86 4.31 -13.68
C ALA A 123 5.29 5.53 -14.39
N MET A 124 4.04 5.44 -14.88
CA MET A 124 3.37 6.54 -15.57
C MET A 124 3.28 7.81 -14.70
N LEU A 125 2.94 7.65 -13.42
CA LEU A 125 2.82 8.79 -12.50
C LEU A 125 4.18 9.37 -12.09
N TYR A 126 5.17 8.51 -11.81
CA TYR A 126 6.53 8.98 -11.51
C TYR A 126 7.19 9.64 -12.70
N ASP A 127 7.06 9.09 -13.91
CA ASP A 127 7.57 9.71 -15.15
C ASP A 127 7.01 11.12 -15.32
N PHE A 128 5.72 11.31 -15.10
CA PHE A 128 5.13 12.63 -15.18
C PHE A 128 5.70 13.58 -14.11
N ILE A 129 5.77 13.15 -12.85
CA ILE A 129 6.29 13.96 -11.74
C ILE A 129 7.75 14.33 -11.97
N ASP A 130 8.59 13.40 -12.41
CA ASP A 130 10.03 13.62 -12.60
C ASP A 130 10.35 14.57 -13.76
N ASN A 131 9.46 14.65 -14.77
CA ASN A 131 9.57 15.59 -15.90
C ASN A 131 8.81 16.91 -15.70
N SER A 132 8.08 17.05 -14.59
CA SER A 132 7.34 18.27 -14.26
C SER A 132 8.27 19.36 -13.72
N SER A 133 7.97 20.61 -14.03
CA SER A 133 8.61 21.78 -13.41
C SER A 133 7.93 22.22 -12.11
N LEU A 134 6.72 21.71 -11.84
CA LEU A 134 5.91 22.11 -10.68
C LEU A 134 5.94 21.07 -9.56
N TYR A 135 5.91 19.78 -9.90
CA TYR A 135 5.80 18.71 -8.90
C TYR A 135 7.15 18.09 -8.58
N LYS A 136 7.29 17.65 -7.34
CA LYS A 136 8.49 16.94 -6.89
C LYS A 136 8.12 15.76 -6.01
N ASN A 137 8.71 14.60 -6.30
CA ASN A 137 8.75 13.46 -5.38
C ASN A 137 10.12 13.45 -4.67
N ASN A 138 10.11 13.41 -3.33
CA ASN A 138 11.33 13.47 -2.51
C ASN A 138 11.92 12.08 -2.19
N VAL A 139 11.31 11.02 -2.71
CA VAL A 139 11.76 9.64 -2.46
C VAL A 139 12.85 9.27 -3.47
N ASN A 140 13.95 8.69 -2.98
CA ASN A 140 14.96 8.16 -3.88
C ASN A 140 14.33 7.14 -4.84
N PRO A 141 14.53 7.25 -6.16
CA PRO A 141 13.91 6.38 -7.16
C PRO A 141 14.05 4.89 -6.87
N LYS A 142 15.19 4.46 -6.33
CA LYS A 142 15.45 3.06 -5.95
C LYS A 142 14.47 2.51 -4.90
N TYR A 143 13.88 3.38 -4.10
CA TYR A 143 13.02 2.98 -2.97
C TYR A 143 11.58 3.48 -3.11
N ARG A 144 11.16 3.85 -4.30
CA ARG A 144 9.80 4.31 -4.57
C ARG A 144 8.77 3.21 -4.45
N SER A 145 7.67 3.52 -3.77
CA SER A 145 6.50 2.64 -3.67
C SER A 145 5.71 2.61 -4.97
N ILE A 146 5.27 1.44 -5.40
CA ILE A 146 4.31 1.29 -6.50
C ILE A 146 2.84 1.42 -6.04
N MET A 147 2.60 1.62 -4.74
CA MET A 147 1.27 1.73 -4.14
C MET A 147 0.93 3.13 -3.63
N ASN A 148 1.94 3.88 -3.19
CA ASN A 148 1.77 5.18 -2.55
C ASN A 148 2.78 6.16 -3.11
N VAL A 149 2.31 7.10 -3.90
CA VAL A 149 3.12 8.11 -4.58
C VAL A 149 2.91 9.47 -3.92
N PRO A 150 3.77 9.89 -2.98
CA PRO A 150 3.72 11.24 -2.42
C PRO A 150 4.36 12.23 -3.39
N PHE A 151 3.85 13.45 -3.43
CA PHE A 151 4.43 14.56 -4.17
C PHE A 151 4.06 15.89 -3.57
N VAL A 152 4.83 16.92 -3.88
CA VAL A 152 4.65 18.29 -3.38
C VAL A 152 4.75 19.29 -4.53
N THR A 153 4.21 20.48 -4.31
CA THR A 153 4.48 21.69 -5.11
C THR A 153 5.50 22.57 -4.38
N PRO A 154 5.94 23.71 -4.96
CA PRO A 154 6.93 24.58 -4.33
C PRO A 154 6.47 25.22 -3.01
N SER A 155 5.15 25.30 -2.76
CA SER A 155 4.63 25.93 -1.54
C SER A 155 3.44 25.18 -0.94
N LYS A 156 3.25 25.32 0.38
CA LYS A 156 2.10 24.74 1.09
C LYS A 156 0.76 25.34 0.63
N ASP A 157 0.75 26.60 0.23
CA ASP A 157 -0.47 27.24 -0.27
C ASP A 157 -0.88 26.65 -1.62
N LEU A 158 0.09 26.36 -2.46
CA LEU A 158 -0.15 25.71 -3.74
C LEU A 158 -0.55 24.24 -3.56
N ASP A 159 0.03 23.51 -2.59
CA ASP A 159 -0.44 22.18 -2.19
C ASP A 159 -1.92 22.22 -1.76
N ALA A 160 -2.30 23.21 -0.94
CA ALA A 160 -3.68 23.36 -0.49
C ALA A 160 -4.64 23.71 -1.64
N LYS A 161 -4.23 24.57 -2.56
CA LYS A 161 -4.97 24.89 -3.79
C LYS A 161 -5.17 23.64 -4.64
N PHE A 162 -4.10 22.88 -4.88
CA PHE A 162 -4.16 21.63 -5.63
C PHE A 162 -5.17 20.63 -5.03
N VAL A 163 -5.11 20.41 -3.71
CA VAL A 163 -6.01 19.48 -3.02
C VAL A 163 -7.48 19.90 -3.17
N LYS A 164 -7.77 21.21 -3.08
CA LYS A 164 -9.12 21.73 -3.23
C LYS A 164 -9.63 21.57 -4.67
N GLU A 165 -8.85 22.01 -5.65
CA GLU A 165 -9.25 21.91 -7.06
C GLU A 165 -9.33 20.47 -7.55
N ALA A 166 -8.46 19.59 -7.07
CA ALA A 166 -8.54 18.15 -7.33
C ALA A 166 -9.87 17.58 -6.86
N ALA A 167 -10.31 17.92 -5.63
CA ALA A 167 -11.59 17.47 -5.10
C ALA A 167 -12.78 18.00 -5.94
N ASP A 168 -12.73 19.26 -6.37
CA ASP A 168 -13.75 19.87 -7.24
C ASP A 168 -13.83 19.18 -8.62
N ASN A 169 -12.73 18.52 -9.05
CA ASN A 169 -12.66 17.72 -10.27
C ASN A 169 -12.86 16.20 -10.04
N GLY A 170 -13.37 15.79 -8.88
CA GLY A 170 -13.67 14.39 -8.57
C GLY A 170 -12.47 13.55 -8.11
N LEU A 171 -11.28 14.15 -7.96
CA LEU A 171 -10.07 13.50 -7.47
C LEU A 171 -9.98 13.65 -5.94
N VAL A 172 -10.76 12.85 -5.23
CA VAL A 172 -10.90 12.91 -3.78
C VAL A 172 -9.76 12.20 -3.04
N ASN A 173 -9.54 12.58 -1.75
CA ASN A 173 -8.58 11.94 -0.85
C ASN A 173 -7.10 12.02 -1.31
N ILE A 174 -6.75 13.01 -2.14
CA ILE A 174 -5.39 13.20 -2.65
C ILE A 174 -4.45 13.88 -1.63
N LYS A 175 -4.99 14.49 -0.57
CA LYS A 175 -4.21 15.18 0.46
C LYS A 175 -3.20 14.23 1.10
N GLY A 176 -1.94 14.68 1.24
CA GLY A 176 -0.87 13.94 1.90
C GLY A 176 -1.09 13.77 3.40
N HIS A 177 -0.31 12.88 3.99
CA HIS A 177 -0.40 12.61 5.43
C HIS A 177 0.07 13.83 6.24
N LYS A 178 -0.57 14.10 7.39
CA LYS A 178 -0.27 15.27 8.26
C LYS A 178 1.20 15.41 8.67
N LEU A 179 1.95 14.31 8.71
CA LEU A 179 3.38 14.31 9.06
C LEU A 179 4.28 14.74 7.89
N VAL A 180 3.83 14.59 6.65
CA VAL A 180 4.63 14.84 5.44
C VAL A 180 4.14 16.08 4.71
N GLY A 181 2.85 16.33 4.73
CA GLY A 181 2.22 17.38 3.92
C GLY A 181 2.05 16.98 2.45
N GLY A 182 1.89 17.96 1.58
CA GLY A 182 1.75 17.75 0.16
C GLY A 182 0.54 16.92 -0.26
N MET A 183 0.70 16.16 -1.31
CA MET A 183 -0.26 15.23 -1.87
C MET A 183 0.26 13.80 -1.80
N ARG A 184 -0.66 12.83 -1.88
CA ARG A 184 -0.32 11.42 -1.99
C ARG A 184 -1.36 10.67 -2.81
N ALA A 185 -0.96 10.17 -3.97
CA ALA A 185 -1.77 9.24 -4.73
C ALA A 185 -1.61 7.82 -4.13
N SER A 186 -2.72 7.25 -3.64
CA SER A 186 -2.78 5.87 -3.18
C SER A 186 -3.42 5.03 -4.29
N ILE A 187 -2.57 4.35 -5.07
CA ILE A 187 -2.95 3.66 -6.32
C ILE A 187 -3.00 2.13 -6.13
N TYR A 188 -3.66 1.68 -5.06
CA TYR A 188 -3.83 0.27 -4.74
C TYR A 188 -4.45 -0.55 -5.88
N ASN A 189 -4.54 -1.86 -5.70
CA ASN A 189 -5.08 -2.78 -6.70
C ASN A 189 -6.46 -2.37 -7.26
N GLY A 190 -7.31 -1.79 -6.42
CA GLY A 190 -8.63 -1.32 -6.82
C GLY A 190 -8.63 -0.04 -7.67
N MET A 191 -7.50 0.68 -7.78
CA MET A 191 -7.40 1.87 -8.63
C MET A 191 -7.12 1.44 -10.07
N PRO A 192 -8.03 1.71 -11.03
CA PRO A 192 -7.78 1.41 -12.43
C PRO A 192 -6.74 2.35 -13.04
N LEU A 193 -6.16 1.94 -14.17
CA LEU A 193 -5.18 2.74 -14.91
C LEU A 193 -5.76 4.10 -15.33
N GLU A 194 -7.03 4.12 -15.68
CA GLU A 194 -7.78 5.33 -16.07
C GLU A 194 -7.83 6.36 -14.95
N GLY A 195 -7.92 5.93 -13.69
CA GLY A 195 -7.87 6.83 -12.54
C GLY A 195 -6.52 7.53 -12.39
N VAL A 196 -5.42 6.83 -12.69
CA VAL A 196 -4.07 7.42 -12.71
C VAL A 196 -3.92 8.38 -13.88
N LYS A 197 -4.43 8.03 -15.07
CA LYS A 197 -4.46 8.92 -16.23
C LYS A 197 -5.25 10.19 -15.95
N ALA A 198 -6.42 10.09 -15.34
CA ALA A 198 -7.23 11.25 -14.96
C ALA A 198 -6.49 12.19 -13.99
N LEU A 199 -5.76 11.62 -13.01
CA LEU A 199 -4.92 12.42 -12.12
C LEU A 199 -3.82 13.15 -12.91
N ILE A 200 -3.11 12.48 -13.81
CA ILE A 200 -2.04 13.09 -14.62
C ILE A 200 -2.60 14.21 -15.51
N GLU A 201 -3.75 14.03 -16.15
CA GLU A 201 -4.37 15.06 -16.97
C GLU A 201 -4.76 16.30 -16.12
N PHE A 202 -5.31 16.09 -14.93
CA PHE A 202 -5.56 17.18 -13.99
C PHE A 202 -4.25 17.88 -13.58
N MET A 203 -3.20 17.11 -13.26
CA MET A 203 -1.89 17.66 -12.90
C MET A 203 -1.28 18.53 -14.01
N LYS A 204 -1.39 18.10 -15.27
CA LYS A 204 -0.92 18.88 -16.45
C LYS A 204 -1.66 20.22 -16.55
N LYS A 205 -2.99 20.19 -16.42
CA LYS A 205 -3.81 21.39 -16.46
C LYS A 205 -3.42 22.35 -15.32
N PHE A 206 -3.37 21.84 -14.11
CA PHE A 206 -3.00 22.61 -12.91
C PHE A 206 -1.59 23.22 -13.05
N GLU A 207 -0.62 22.46 -13.56
CA GLU A 207 0.74 22.95 -13.82
C GLU A 207 0.74 24.11 -14.81
N THR A 208 -0.04 24.03 -15.89
CA THR A 208 -0.14 25.10 -16.90
C THR A 208 -0.73 26.38 -16.33
N GLU A 209 -1.69 26.27 -15.42
CA GLU A 209 -2.40 27.38 -14.81
C GLU A 209 -1.65 28.04 -13.63
N ASN A 210 -0.60 27.38 -13.10
CA ASN A 210 0.09 27.81 -11.88
C ASN A 210 1.63 27.89 -12.04
N LYS A 211 2.13 27.99 -13.25
CA LYS A 211 3.54 28.30 -13.57
C LYS A 211 3.87 29.77 -13.39
#